data_10c99521902340f0f3e8eff40b3c5b8a
#
_entry.id   10c99521902340f0f3e8eff40b3c5b8a
#
_cell.length_a   1.000
_cell.length_b   1.000
_cell.length_c   1.000
_cell.angle_alpha   90.00
_cell.angle_beta   90.00
_cell.angle_gamma   90.00
#
_symmetry.space_group_name_H-M   'P 1'
#
loop_
_entity.id
_entity.type
_entity.pdbx_description
1 polymer ?
#
loop_
_entity_poly.entity_id
_entity_poly.type
_entity_poly.pdbx_seq_one_letter_code
_entity_poly.pdbx_strand_id
1 'polypeptide(L)'
;LGRTGAGTALLALAPGVKLVDLALAKDEDESASVKTRWGLLVDANRCVTDCRACVSACEDEHALAKTGTARLDPQWIRKVELVDESNDRSVSIPLMCQHCEDPPCVEVCPTGASFKRVDGMVLVDKHTCIGCRYCMMACPFNARSFVHGEVTGQKSYSPRGKGTVESCTLCVHRVDQDRAPACVESCAVDGHGALTFGDLNDSESTVSKTVRSQPHRELRPDLALNTGVRYRGV
;
A
#
# COMPACT_ATOMS: atom_id res chain seq x y z
N LEU A 1 -11.23 -33.93 -38.67
CA LEU A 1 -9.90 -34.51 -38.77
C LEU A 1 -8.90 -33.42 -39.17
N GLY A 2 -7.99 -33.00 -38.27
CA GLY A 2 -6.95 -32.02 -38.55
C GLY A 2 -6.47 -31.36 -37.26
N ARG A 3 -5.64 -32.07 -36.49
CA ARG A 3 -4.86 -31.52 -35.38
C ARG A 3 -3.72 -30.69 -35.97
N THR A 4 -3.72 -29.39 -35.80
CA THR A 4 -2.53 -28.55 -36.04
C THR A 4 -1.75 -28.44 -34.76
N GLY A 5 -0.56 -29.07 -34.72
CA GLY A 5 0.37 -28.99 -33.62
C GLY A 5 0.98 -27.60 -33.52
N ALA A 6 0.96 -27.02 -32.30
CA ALA A 6 1.72 -25.85 -31.96
C ALA A 6 3.21 -26.21 -31.91
N GLY A 7 3.97 -25.73 -32.88
CA GLY A 7 5.41 -25.85 -32.90
C GLY A 7 6.05 -24.92 -31.86
N THR A 8 6.67 -25.51 -30.84
CA THR A 8 7.52 -24.79 -29.90
C THR A 8 8.82 -24.39 -30.61
N ALA A 9 8.97 -23.13 -30.96
CA ALA A 9 10.23 -22.61 -31.50
C ALA A 9 11.22 -22.47 -30.32
N LEU A 10 12.20 -23.39 -30.27
CA LEU A 10 13.38 -23.25 -29.41
C LEU A 10 14.29 -22.16 -30.02
N LEU A 11 14.24 -20.96 -29.44
CA LEU A 11 15.23 -19.93 -29.69
C LEU A 11 16.51 -20.30 -28.93
N ALA A 12 17.54 -20.71 -29.64
CA ALA A 12 18.87 -20.88 -29.10
C ALA A 12 19.46 -19.51 -28.79
N LEU A 13 19.51 -19.16 -27.51
CA LEU A 13 20.13 -17.93 -27.01
C LEU A 13 21.64 -18.11 -26.91
N ALA A 14 22.39 -17.12 -27.36
CA ALA A 14 23.84 -17.06 -27.24
C ALA A 14 24.28 -17.07 -25.76
N PRO A 15 25.44 -17.68 -25.43
CA PRO A 15 25.92 -17.67 -24.03
C PRO A 15 26.19 -16.25 -23.58
N GLY A 16 25.47 -15.83 -22.50
CA GLY A 16 25.58 -14.49 -21.89
C GLY A 16 24.29 -13.67 -21.88
N VAL A 17 23.24 -14.12 -22.56
CA VAL A 17 21.92 -13.44 -22.47
C VAL A 17 21.16 -13.99 -21.27
N LYS A 18 21.02 -13.17 -20.21
CA LYS A 18 20.04 -13.43 -19.13
C LYS A 18 18.67 -13.11 -19.67
N LEU A 19 17.79 -14.11 -19.75
CA LEU A 19 16.36 -13.86 -19.85
C LEU A 19 15.95 -13.06 -18.61
N VAL A 20 15.60 -11.79 -18.82
CA VAL A 20 14.82 -11.05 -17.84
C VAL A 20 13.45 -11.71 -17.88
N ASP A 21 12.99 -12.27 -16.77
CA ASP A 21 11.59 -12.63 -16.62
C ASP A 21 10.77 -11.39 -16.95
N LEU A 22 10.15 -11.40 -18.13
CA LEU A 22 9.10 -10.45 -18.44
C LEU A 22 8.04 -10.72 -17.38
N ALA A 23 7.90 -9.80 -16.42
CA ALA A 23 6.77 -9.81 -15.52
C ALA A 23 5.54 -9.97 -16.43
N LEU A 24 4.86 -11.11 -16.30
CA LEU A 24 3.59 -11.33 -16.97
C LEU A 24 2.67 -10.24 -16.41
N ALA A 25 2.50 -9.17 -17.18
CA ALA A 25 1.45 -8.22 -16.90
C ALA A 25 0.15 -9.02 -16.88
N LYS A 26 -0.65 -8.83 -15.85
CA LYS A 26 -2.00 -9.38 -15.78
C LYS A 26 -2.69 -9.07 -17.12
N ASP A 27 -3.35 -10.05 -17.73
CA ASP A 27 -4.06 -9.85 -18.99
C ASP A 27 -4.99 -8.63 -18.89
N GLU A 28 -5.16 -7.89 -19.98
CA GLU A 28 -6.04 -6.68 -19.99
C GLU A 28 -7.46 -7.03 -19.53
N ASP A 29 -7.91 -8.27 -19.67
CA ASP A 29 -9.18 -8.80 -19.18
C ASP A 29 -9.21 -9.06 -17.66
N GLU A 30 -8.07 -9.06 -16.98
CA GLU A 30 -7.94 -9.16 -15.51
C GLU A 30 -7.66 -7.81 -14.86
N SER A 31 -8.14 -6.74 -15.42
CA SER A 31 -8.06 -5.40 -14.84
C SER A 31 -8.69 -5.33 -13.44
N ALA A 32 -8.26 -4.36 -12.63
CA ALA A 32 -8.83 -4.12 -11.31
C ALA A 32 -10.37 -4.08 -11.36
N SER A 33 -11.01 -4.88 -10.52
CA SER A 33 -12.47 -5.06 -10.56
C SER A 33 -13.17 -4.03 -9.67
N VAL A 34 -14.23 -3.41 -10.18
CA VAL A 34 -15.14 -2.55 -9.39
C VAL A 34 -15.87 -3.31 -8.27
N LYS A 35 -15.90 -4.65 -8.33
CA LYS A 35 -16.49 -5.50 -7.30
C LYS A 35 -15.57 -5.68 -6.09
N THR A 36 -14.28 -5.48 -6.29
CA THR A 36 -13.24 -5.62 -5.27
C THR A 36 -13.03 -4.31 -4.54
N ARG A 37 -12.90 -4.40 -3.22
CA ARG A 37 -12.49 -3.30 -2.35
C ARG A 37 -11.35 -3.77 -1.47
N TRP A 38 -10.13 -3.51 -1.87
CA TRP A 38 -8.98 -3.87 -1.05
C TRP A 38 -8.95 -3.11 0.26
N GLY A 39 -8.70 -3.83 1.35
CA GLY A 39 -8.64 -3.28 2.67
C GLY A 39 -7.65 -3.97 3.59
N LEU A 40 -7.36 -3.27 4.67
CA LEU A 40 -6.43 -3.71 5.71
C LEU A 40 -7.08 -3.57 7.08
N LEU A 41 -7.00 -4.60 7.91
CA LEU A 41 -7.34 -4.52 9.33
C LEU A 41 -6.05 -4.51 10.15
N VAL A 42 -5.96 -3.54 11.05
CA VAL A 42 -4.90 -3.41 12.05
C VAL A 42 -5.45 -3.79 13.42
N ASP A 43 -4.96 -4.85 14.03
CA ASP A 43 -5.28 -5.23 15.40
C ASP A 43 -4.24 -4.64 16.37
N ALA A 44 -4.58 -3.53 17.01
CA ALA A 44 -3.69 -2.85 17.95
C ALA A 44 -3.38 -3.69 19.20
N ASN A 45 -4.25 -4.64 19.56
CA ASN A 45 -3.99 -5.52 20.71
C ASN A 45 -2.83 -6.50 20.44
N ARG A 46 -2.51 -6.73 19.17
CA ARG A 46 -1.41 -7.62 18.73
C ARG A 46 -0.17 -6.84 18.29
N CYS A 47 -0.30 -5.53 18.11
CA CYS A 47 0.78 -4.68 17.61
C CYS A 47 1.70 -4.25 18.75
N VAL A 48 2.89 -4.79 18.78
CA VAL A 48 3.90 -4.47 19.84
C VAL A 48 4.61 -3.16 19.50
N THR A 49 4.84 -2.33 20.53
CA THR A 49 5.40 -0.97 20.39
C THR A 49 6.74 -0.96 19.66
N ASP A 50 7.67 -1.81 20.04
CA ASP A 50 9.03 -1.84 19.46
C ASP A 50 9.12 -2.61 18.15
N CYS A 51 8.06 -3.30 17.73
CA CYS A 51 8.03 -4.03 16.48
C CYS A 51 8.00 -3.09 15.29
N ARG A 52 8.92 -3.25 14.35
CA ARG A 52 9.02 -2.48 13.11
C ARG A 52 8.95 -3.35 11.84
N ALA A 53 8.58 -4.62 11.95
CA ALA A 53 8.58 -5.57 10.84
C ALA A 53 7.85 -5.02 9.59
N CYS A 54 6.64 -4.48 9.76
CA CYS A 54 5.86 -3.88 8.65
C CYS A 54 6.53 -2.64 8.04
N VAL A 55 7.21 -1.82 8.85
CA VAL A 55 7.92 -0.63 8.38
C VAL A 55 9.15 -1.03 7.58
N SER A 56 10.00 -1.92 8.12
CA SER A 56 11.20 -2.40 7.44
C SER A 56 10.86 -3.12 6.14
N ALA A 57 9.86 -4.00 6.15
CA ALA A 57 9.42 -4.67 4.92
C ALA A 57 8.93 -3.69 3.84
N CYS A 58 8.26 -2.61 4.22
CA CYS A 58 7.85 -1.56 3.29
C CYS A 58 9.06 -0.76 2.76
N GLU A 59 10.01 -0.44 3.64
CA GLU A 59 11.24 0.26 3.28
C GLU A 59 12.05 -0.57 2.25
N ASP A 60 12.20 -1.86 2.47
CA ASP A 60 12.94 -2.77 1.60
C ASP A 60 12.22 -3.03 0.27
N GLU A 61 10.91 -3.30 0.31
CA GLU A 61 10.10 -3.57 -0.88
C GLU A 61 10.13 -2.40 -1.87
N HIS A 62 10.05 -1.18 -1.35
CA HIS A 62 9.95 0.02 -2.17
C HIS A 62 11.26 0.83 -2.26
N ALA A 63 12.37 0.28 -1.77
CA ALA A 63 13.66 0.96 -1.73
C ALA A 63 13.55 2.38 -1.12
N LEU A 64 12.91 2.50 0.04
CA LEU A 64 12.73 3.77 0.74
C LEU A 64 14.02 4.12 1.50
N ALA A 65 15.04 4.56 0.76
CA ALA A 65 16.32 4.92 1.34
C ALA A 65 16.18 6.08 2.32
N LYS A 66 16.85 5.96 3.47
CA LYS A 66 16.92 7.02 4.47
C LYS A 66 18.02 8.01 4.12
N THR A 67 17.71 9.29 4.17
CA THR A 67 18.67 10.38 3.94
C THR A 67 19.45 10.71 5.21
N GLY A 68 19.10 10.12 6.34
CA GLY A 68 19.60 10.45 7.67
C GLY A 68 18.94 11.70 8.28
N THR A 69 18.00 12.29 7.58
CA THR A 69 17.19 13.41 8.07
C THR A 69 15.75 12.99 8.16
N ALA A 70 15.28 12.59 9.33
CA ALA A 70 13.97 12.00 9.54
C ALA A 70 12.80 12.82 8.93
N ARG A 71 12.94 14.14 8.86
CA ARG A 71 11.95 15.04 8.24
C ARG A 71 11.86 14.90 6.73
N LEU A 72 12.93 14.46 6.07
CA LEU A 72 13.03 14.31 4.62
C LEU A 72 12.86 12.87 4.17
N ASP A 73 12.97 11.92 5.11
CA ASP A 73 12.88 10.51 4.83
C ASP A 73 11.43 10.12 4.45
N PRO A 74 11.25 9.27 3.44
CA PRO A 74 9.93 8.79 3.07
C PRO A 74 9.34 7.90 4.17
N GLN A 75 8.09 8.16 4.52
CA GLN A 75 7.38 7.45 5.57
C GLN A 75 6.05 6.91 5.00
N TRP A 76 6.10 5.81 4.26
CA TRP A 76 4.88 5.19 3.74
C TRP A 76 4.11 4.45 4.82
N ILE A 77 4.84 3.89 5.79
CA ILE A 77 4.29 3.38 7.05
C ILE A 77 5.10 3.99 8.19
N ARG A 78 4.43 4.49 9.21
CA ARG A 78 5.07 4.95 10.45
C ARG A 78 4.36 4.34 11.64
N LYS A 79 5.10 3.97 12.65
CA LYS A 79 4.53 3.58 13.95
C LYS A 79 4.16 4.84 14.71
N VAL A 80 2.95 4.87 15.23
CA VAL A 80 2.45 5.93 16.11
C VAL A 80 1.95 5.30 17.39
N GLU A 81 2.15 5.99 18.49
CA GLU A 81 1.61 5.63 19.79
C GLU A 81 0.40 6.51 20.07
N LEU A 82 -0.72 5.86 20.36
CA LEU A 82 -1.94 6.52 20.77
C LEU A 82 -2.06 6.36 22.29
N VAL A 83 -2.18 7.46 23.00
CA VAL A 83 -2.35 7.48 24.44
C VAL A 83 -3.76 7.95 24.75
N ASP A 84 -4.49 7.17 25.54
CA ASP A 84 -5.77 7.57 26.10
C ASP A 84 -5.51 8.27 27.43
N GLU A 85 -5.62 9.59 27.44
CA GLU A 85 -5.34 10.42 28.61
C GLU A 85 -6.28 10.14 29.80
N SER A 86 -7.40 9.44 29.56
CA SER A 86 -8.36 9.15 30.62
C SER A 86 -7.98 7.97 31.49
N ASN A 87 -7.17 7.04 30.99
CA ASN A 87 -6.82 5.77 31.66
C ASN A 87 -5.36 5.34 31.49
N ASP A 88 -4.50 6.22 30.95
CA ASP A 88 -3.08 5.99 30.67
C ASP A 88 -2.84 4.77 29.75
N ARG A 89 -3.86 4.31 29.02
CA ARG A 89 -3.69 3.23 28.07
C ARG A 89 -2.97 3.72 26.83
N SER A 90 -1.89 3.05 26.49
CA SER A 90 -1.13 3.30 25.26
C SER A 90 -1.25 2.11 24.33
N VAL A 91 -1.44 2.38 23.03
CA VAL A 91 -1.41 1.37 21.96
C VAL A 91 -0.56 1.88 20.81
N SER A 92 0.24 1.00 20.25
CA SER A 92 1.08 1.32 19.10
C SER A 92 0.44 0.76 17.83
N ILE A 93 0.29 1.60 16.80
CA ILE A 93 -0.27 1.18 15.53
C ILE A 93 0.59 1.64 14.34
N PRO A 94 0.63 0.88 13.24
CA PRO A 94 1.14 1.37 11.98
C PRO A 94 0.11 2.33 11.34
N LEU A 95 0.57 3.51 10.96
CA LEU A 95 -0.21 4.50 10.22
C LEU A 95 0.35 4.63 8.81
N MET A 96 -0.52 4.45 7.81
CA MET A 96 -0.21 4.53 6.39
C MET A 96 -1.32 5.25 5.63
N CYS A 97 -1.25 5.30 4.30
CA CYS A 97 -2.39 5.74 3.49
C CYS A 97 -3.63 4.91 3.85
N GLN A 98 -4.75 5.58 4.06
CA GLN A 98 -5.99 4.94 4.49
C GLN A 98 -6.83 4.42 3.32
N HIS A 99 -6.40 4.66 2.08
CA HIS A 99 -7.13 4.28 0.87
C HIS A 99 -8.63 4.60 0.97
N CYS A 100 -8.91 5.89 1.20
CA CYS A 100 -10.25 6.41 1.39
C CYS A 100 -11.14 6.14 0.16
N GLU A 101 -12.46 5.94 0.40
CA GLU A 101 -13.43 5.88 -0.70
C GLU A 101 -13.59 7.25 -1.35
N ASP A 102 -13.69 8.29 -0.53
CA ASP A 102 -13.77 9.68 -0.95
C ASP A 102 -12.46 10.39 -0.58
N PRO A 103 -11.39 10.21 -1.40
CA PRO A 103 -10.06 10.65 -1.03
C PRO A 103 -9.85 12.15 -1.33
N PRO A 104 -9.81 13.05 -0.34
CA PRO A 104 -9.64 14.49 -0.56
C PRO A 104 -8.32 14.81 -1.26
N CYS A 105 -7.32 13.95 -1.11
CA CYS A 105 -6.04 14.10 -1.79
C CYS A 105 -6.09 13.81 -3.30
N VAL A 106 -7.14 13.16 -3.79
CA VAL A 106 -7.41 13.00 -5.23
C VAL A 106 -8.13 14.24 -5.76
N GLU A 107 -9.14 14.70 -5.04
CA GLU A 107 -9.95 15.85 -5.44
C GLU A 107 -9.14 17.14 -5.63
N VAL A 108 -8.14 17.38 -4.77
CA VAL A 108 -7.30 18.58 -4.85
C VAL A 108 -6.15 18.49 -5.86
N CYS A 109 -6.00 17.37 -6.58
CA CYS A 109 -4.87 17.19 -7.48
C CYS A 109 -5.10 17.88 -8.82
N PRO A 110 -4.38 18.97 -9.16
CA PRO A 110 -4.66 19.75 -10.35
C PRO A 110 -4.29 19.03 -11.66
N THR A 111 -3.43 18.00 -11.57
CA THR A 111 -2.97 17.24 -12.74
C THR A 111 -3.62 15.87 -12.86
N GLY A 112 -4.45 15.46 -11.88
CA GLY A 112 -4.97 14.10 -11.82
C GLY A 112 -3.94 13.02 -11.47
N ALA A 113 -2.71 13.41 -11.13
CA ALA A 113 -1.64 12.48 -10.75
C ALA A 113 -2.01 11.64 -9.51
N SER A 114 -2.76 12.21 -8.56
CA SER A 114 -3.35 11.45 -7.47
C SER A 114 -4.70 10.93 -7.94
N PHE A 115 -4.90 9.62 -7.90
CA PHE A 115 -6.12 8.99 -8.38
C PHE A 115 -6.52 7.80 -7.50
N LYS A 116 -7.79 7.42 -7.58
CA LYS A 116 -8.31 6.20 -6.98
C LYS A 116 -8.56 5.16 -8.08
N ARG A 117 -7.97 4.00 -7.95
CA ARG A 117 -8.22 2.84 -8.81
C ARG A 117 -9.61 2.26 -8.48
N VAL A 118 -10.24 1.60 -9.41
CA VAL A 118 -11.62 1.08 -9.28
C VAL A 118 -11.81 0.09 -8.13
N ASP A 119 -10.74 -0.58 -7.69
CA ASP A 119 -10.71 -1.50 -6.56
C ASP A 119 -10.38 -0.82 -5.21
N GLY A 120 -10.43 0.51 -5.17
CA GLY A 120 -10.29 1.31 -3.97
C GLY A 120 -8.86 1.74 -3.62
N MET A 121 -7.85 1.30 -4.35
CA MET A 121 -6.47 1.75 -4.09
C MET A 121 -6.28 3.20 -4.49
N VAL A 122 -5.74 4.02 -3.59
CA VAL A 122 -5.39 5.43 -3.87
C VAL A 122 -3.91 5.50 -4.17
N LEU A 123 -3.58 5.96 -5.37
CA LEU A 123 -2.23 5.95 -5.92
C LEU A 123 -1.79 7.35 -6.37
N VAL A 124 -0.52 7.48 -6.73
CA VAL A 124 0.05 8.70 -7.34
C VAL A 124 0.87 8.30 -8.56
N ASP A 125 0.50 8.80 -9.72
CA ASP A 125 1.32 8.71 -10.92
C ASP A 125 2.50 9.68 -10.82
N LYS A 126 3.71 9.15 -10.85
CA LYS A 126 4.95 9.94 -10.70
C LYS A 126 5.30 10.72 -11.96
N HIS A 127 4.78 10.31 -13.12
CA HIS A 127 5.06 11.00 -14.40
C HIS A 127 4.24 12.28 -14.57
N THR A 128 3.02 12.29 -14.01
CA THR A 128 2.11 13.45 -14.09
C THR A 128 2.15 14.33 -12.84
N CYS A 129 2.81 13.86 -11.76
CA CYS A 129 2.93 14.60 -10.50
C CYS A 129 3.88 15.80 -10.64
N ILE A 130 3.38 17.02 -10.47
CA ILE A 130 4.17 18.26 -10.49
C ILE A 130 4.70 18.68 -9.11
N GLY A 131 4.45 17.90 -8.05
CA GLY A 131 4.98 18.16 -6.71
C GLY A 131 4.40 19.37 -5.99
N CYS A 132 3.22 19.85 -6.35
CA CYS A 132 2.55 21.00 -5.71
C CYS A 132 2.18 20.76 -4.23
N ARG A 133 2.16 19.53 -3.76
CA ARG A 133 1.90 19.08 -2.37
C ARG A 133 0.49 19.35 -1.83
N TYR A 134 -0.46 19.82 -2.63
CA TYR A 134 -1.84 20.02 -2.18
C TYR A 134 -2.45 18.75 -1.59
N CYS A 135 -2.16 17.59 -2.20
CA CYS A 135 -2.61 16.30 -1.69
C CYS A 135 -1.99 15.91 -0.32
N MET A 136 -0.82 16.47 0.05
CA MET A 136 -0.25 16.29 1.39
C MET A 136 -1.00 17.13 2.41
N MET A 137 -1.38 18.36 2.04
CA MET A 137 -2.14 19.27 2.92
C MET A 137 -3.58 18.79 3.11
N ALA A 138 -4.19 18.22 2.06
CA ALA A 138 -5.55 17.70 2.10
C ALA A 138 -5.68 16.37 2.86
N CYS A 139 -4.58 15.63 3.06
CA CYS A 139 -4.62 14.34 3.73
C CYS A 139 -4.75 14.49 5.25
N PRO A 140 -5.90 14.13 5.87
CA PRO A 140 -6.09 14.30 7.32
C PRO A 140 -5.25 13.33 8.15
N PHE A 141 -4.66 12.31 7.50
CA PHE A 141 -3.82 11.30 8.14
C PHE A 141 -2.32 11.60 8.01
N ASN A 142 -1.94 12.68 7.30
CA ASN A 142 -0.54 12.98 6.97
C ASN A 142 0.20 11.78 6.38
N ALA A 143 -0.47 11.00 5.53
CA ALA A 143 0.03 9.72 5.02
C ALA A 143 0.75 9.85 3.68
N ARG A 144 1.23 11.04 3.33
CA ARG A 144 1.96 11.31 2.10
C ARG A 144 3.33 11.91 2.40
N SER A 145 4.31 11.46 1.67
CA SER A 145 5.69 11.94 1.72
C SER A 145 6.06 12.67 0.42
N PHE A 146 7.07 13.52 0.47
CA PHE A 146 7.61 14.21 -0.69
C PHE A 146 9.06 13.79 -0.94
N VAL A 147 9.40 13.53 -2.18
CA VAL A 147 10.76 13.11 -2.55
C VAL A 147 11.63 14.35 -2.79
N HIS A 148 12.44 14.69 -1.80
CA HIS A 148 13.28 15.90 -1.84
C HIS A 148 14.58 15.73 -2.63
N GLY A 149 15.17 14.54 -2.58
CA GLY A 149 16.49 14.25 -3.15
C GLY A 149 16.44 13.29 -4.33
N GLU A 150 17.61 13.02 -4.89
CA GLU A 150 17.79 11.97 -5.89
C GLU A 150 17.40 10.61 -5.29
N VAL A 151 16.75 9.79 -6.10
CA VAL A 151 16.38 8.42 -5.73
C VAL A 151 17.33 7.45 -6.40
N THR A 152 18.04 6.66 -5.59
CA THR A 152 18.96 5.62 -6.06
C THR A 152 18.42 4.24 -5.70
N GLY A 153 18.79 3.21 -6.47
CA GLY A 153 18.41 1.82 -6.19
C GLY A 153 16.90 1.55 -6.25
N GLN A 154 16.13 2.41 -6.93
CA GLN A 154 14.68 2.24 -7.06
C GLN A 154 14.32 0.95 -7.80
N LYS A 155 13.15 0.41 -7.46
CA LYS A 155 12.61 -0.80 -8.07
C LYS A 155 11.80 -0.44 -9.31
N SER A 156 11.91 -1.22 -10.39
CA SER A 156 11.16 -1.01 -11.63
C SER A 156 9.64 -1.04 -11.44
N TYR A 157 9.16 -1.89 -10.53
CA TYR A 157 7.74 -2.03 -10.18
C TYR A 157 7.25 -0.96 -9.19
N SER A 158 8.13 -0.16 -8.63
CA SER A 158 7.78 0.90 -7.68
C SER A 158 8.61 2.16 -7.99
N PRO A 159 8.36 2.79 -9.15
CA PRO A 159 9.13 3.96 -9.59
C PRO A 159 8.91 5.12 -8.63
N ARG A 160 9.99 5.82 -8.33
CA ARG A 160 10.02 6.99 -7.46
C ARG A 160 10.73 8.13 -8.18
N GLY A 161 10.34 9.37 -7.94
CA GLY A 161 10.90 10.51 -8.64
C GLY A 161 11.13 11.72 -7.72
N LYS A 162 12.31 12.35 -7.82
CA LYS A 162 12.57 13.63 -7.16
C LYS A 162 11.53 14.67 -7.54
N GLY A 163 11.03 15.39 -6.56
CA GLY A 163 10.00 16.42 -6.77
C GLY A 163 8.57 15.89 -6.85
N THR A 164 8.34 14.60 -6.60
CA THR A 164 6.99 14.02 -6.59
C THR A 164 6.50 13.68 -5.20
N VAL A 165 5.18 13.52 -5.05
CA VAL A 165 4.55 13.01 -3.84
C VAL A 165 4.43 11.49 -3.93
N GLU A 166 4.56 10.82 -2.80
CA GLU A 166 4.42 9.37 -2.68
C GLU A 166 3.68 8.98 -1.40
N SER A 167 3.17 7.76 -1.37
CA SER A 167 2.48 7.17 -0.21
C SER A 167 2.43 5.66 -0.34
N CYS A 168 1.95 4.96 0.70
CA CYS A 168 1.63 3.55 0.61
C CYS A 168 0.72 3.26 -0.59
N THR A 169 1.05 2.22 -1.36
CA THR A 169 0.33 1.78 -2.57
C THR A 169 -0.43 0.47 -2.34
N LEU A 170 -0.51 -0.03 -1.10
CA LEU A 170 -0.91 -1.42 -0.77
C LEU A 170 -0.08 -2.47 -1.54
N CYS A 171 1.15 -2.12 -1.93
CA CYS A 171 1.99 -2.98 -2.78
C CYS A 171 1.24 -3.44 -4.04
N VAL A 172 0.64 -2.52 -4.78
CA VAL A 172 -0.20 -2.78 -5.97
C VAL A 172 0.42 -3.81 -6.91
N HIS A 173 1.74 -3.74 -7.14
CA HIS A 173 2.50 -4.69 -7.97
C HIS A 173 2.49 -6.13 -7.44
N ARG A 174 2.32 -6.32 -6.13
CA ARG A 174 2.17 -7.64 -5.51
C ARG A 174 0.71 -8.10 -5.57
N VAL A 175 -0.21 -7.20 -5.24
CA VAL A 175 -1.64 -7.49 -5.21
C VAL A 175 -2.16 -7.86 -6.61
N ASP A 176 -1.67 -7.20 -7.65
CA ASP A 176 -1.98 -7.54 -9.04
C ASP A 176 -1.39 -8.91 -9.47
N GLN A 177 -0.56 -9.53 -8.64
CA GLN A 177 -0.01 -10.88 -8.78
C GLN A 177 -0.57 -11.85 -7.72
N ASP A 178 -1.73 -11.55 -7.14
CA ASP A 178 -2.41 -12.33 -6.10
C ASP A 178 -1.54 -12.57 -4.84
N ARG A 179 -0.61 -11.65 -4.55
CA ARG A 179 0.26 -11.69 -3.38
C ARG A 179 -0.16 -10.64 -2.35
N ALA A 180 -0.01 -10.97 -1.09
CA ALA A 180 -0.25 -10.01 -0.02
C ALA A 180 0.79 -8.85 -0.03
N PRO A 181 0.45 -7.66 0.49
CA PRO A 181 1.41 -6.60 0.73
C PRO A 181 2.58 -7.07 1.61
N ALA A 182 3.80 -6.59 1.32
CA ALA A 182 5.01 -7.00 2.03
C ALA A 182 4.93 -6.78 3.55
N CYS A 183 4.31 -5.69 3.98
CA CYS A 183 4.08 -5.39 5.40
C CYS A 183 3.18 -6.42 6.10
N VAL A 184 2.22 -7.00 5.38
CA VAL A 184 1.32 -8.03 5.91
C VAL A 184 2.06 -9.35 6.06
N GLU A 185 2.80 -9.76 5.05
CA GLU A 185 3.61 -10.99 5.09
C GLU A 185 4.63 -10.92 6.24
N SER A 186 5.40 -9.83 6.33
CA SER A 186 6.38 -9.66 7.41
C SER A 186 5.71 -9.59 8.79
N CYS A 187 4.55 -8.95 8.90
CA CYS A 187 3.81 -8.91 10.16
C CYS A 187 3.31 -10.30 10.59
N ALA A 188 2.98 -11.18 9.66
CA ALA A 188 2.56 -12.55 9.97
C ALA A 188 3.71 -13.41 10.49
N VAL A 189 4.94 -13.20 9.97
CA VAL A 189 6.13 -14.00 10.32
C VAL A 189 6.82 -13.42 11.55
N ASP A 190 7.17 -12.13 11.51
CA ASP A 190 8.05 -11.49 12.50
C ASP A 190 7.32 -10.49 13.40
N GLY A 191 6.08 -10.12 13.07
CA GLY A 191 5.35 -8.98 13.62
C GLY A 191 4.05 -9.33 14.35
N HIS A 192 3.93 -10.53 14.92
CA HIS A 192 2.76 -10.94 15.74
C HIS A 192 1.42 -11.05 14.99
N GLY A 193 1.39 -10.92 13.65
CA GLY A 193 0.18 -11.06 12.84
C GLY A 193 -0.92 -10.03 13.16
N ALA A 194 -0.51 -8.79 13.42
CA ALA A 194 -1.44 -7.69 13.71
C ALA A 194 -2.10 -7.11 12.44
N LEU A 195 -1.59 -7.42 11.24
CA LEU A 195 -2.10 -6.95 9.97
C LEU A 195 -2.84 -8.06 9.23
N THR A 196 -4.05 -7.78 8.76
CA THR A 196 -4.84 -8.68 7.90
C THR A 196 -5.27 -7.92 6.66
N PHE A 197 -4.97 -8.45 5.47
CA PHE A 197 -5.29 -7.86 4.17
C PHE A 197 -6.30 -8.73 3.41
N GLY A 198 -7.14 -8.11 2.58
CA GLY A 198 -8.06 -8.81 1.70
C GLY A 198 -9.13 -7.91 1.11
N ASP A 199 -10.07 -8.52 0.41
CA ASP A 199 -11.22 -7.83 -0.16
C ASP A 199 -12.30 -7.62 0.92
N LEU A 200 -12.66 -6.36 1.17
CA LEU A 200 -13.73 -5.97 2.11
C LEU A 200 -15.13 -6.32 1.58
N ASN A 201 -15.29 -6.44 0.26
CA ASN A 201 -16.56 -6.78 -0.37
C ASN A 201 -16.79 -8.29 -0.45
N ASP A 202 -15.72 -9.10 -0.43
CA ASP A 202 -15.84 -10.54 -0.40
C ASP A 202 -16.20 -11.03 1.02
N SER A 203 -17.41 -11.62 1.16
CA SER A 203 -17.89 -12.17 2.42
C SER A 203 -17.02 -13.30 2.97
N GLU A 204 -16.28 -14.00 2.10
CA GLU A 204 -15.42 -15.12 2.46
C GLU A 204 -14.01 -14.69 2.86
N SER A 205 -13.59 -13.47 2.54
CA SER A 205 -12.28 -12.97 2.92
C SER A 205 -12.13 -12.84 4.45
N THR A 206 -10.95 -13.14 4.97
CA THR A 206 -10.66 -13.07 6.41
C THR A 206 -10.86 -11.66 6.96
N VAL A 207 -10.45 -10.63 6.22
CA VAL A 207 -10.61 -9.24 6.64
C VAL A 207 -12.08 -8.85 6.73
N SER A 208 -12.90 -9.22 5.74
CA SER A 208 -14.34 -8.93 5.74
C SER A 208 -15.06 -9.65 6.88
N LYS A 209 -14.78 -10.93 7.09
CA LYS A 209 -15.34 -11.72 8.21
C LYS A 209 -15.00 -11.07 9.56
N THR A 210 -13.74 -10.65 9.74
CA THR A 210 -13.31 -10.03 11.00
C THR A 210 -13.95 -8.67 11.21
N VAL A 211 -13.99 -7.83 10.18
CA VAL A 211 -14.62 -6.51 10.22
C VAL A 211 -16.12 -6.62 10.55
N ARG A 212 -16.84 -7.62 10.00
CA ARG A 212 -18.27 -7.82 10.29
C ARG A 212 -18.56 -8.39 11.68
N SER A 213 -17.66 -9.21 12.22
CA SER A 213 -17.89 -9.95 13.47
C SER A 213 -17.29 -9.29 14.71
N GLN A 214 -16.37 -8.35 14.56
CA GLN A 214 -15.61 -7.78 15.67
C GLN A 214 -15.64 -6.25 15.66
N PRO A 215 -15.64 -5.60 16.83
CA PRO A 215 -15.57 -4.14 16.92
C PRO A 215 -14.32 -3.62 16.24
N HIS A 216 -14.51 -2.65 15.39
CA HIS A 216 -13.45 -1.93 14.68
C HIS A 216 -13.88 -0.49 14.45
N ARG A 217 -12.95 0.38 14.10
CA ARG A 217 -13.24 1.76 13.72
C ARG A 217 -12.31 2.26 12.63
N GLU A 218 -12.73 3.31 11.98
CA GLU A 218 -11.90 4.14 11.14
C GLU A 218 -11.15 5.16 12.00
N LEU A 219 -10.00 5.61 11.54
CA LEU A 219 -9.42 6.83 12.08
C LEU A 219 -10.18 8.03 11.50
N ARG A 220 -10.52 9.03 12.34
CA ARG A 220 -11.28 10.20 11.94
C ARG A 220 -12.64 9.86 11.28
N PRO A 221 -13.51 9.11 11.95
CA PRO A 221 -14.83 8.77 11.41
C PRO A 221 -15.72 10.00 11.20
N ASP A 222 -15.40 11.10 11.87
CA ASP A 222 -16.03 12.42 11.73
C ASP A 222 -15.94 12.98 10.30
N LEU A 223 -14.94 12.54 9.51
CA LEU A 223 -14.73 13.00 8.14
C LEU A 223 -15.50 12.17 7.08
N ALA A 224 -16.13 11.08 7.49
CA ALA A 224 -16.92 10.19 6.62
C ALA A 224 -16.19 9.74 5.33
N LEU A 225 -14.88 9.52 5.40
CA LEU A 225 -14.05 9.18 4.23
C LEU A 225 -14.14 7.71 3.82
N ASN A 226 -14.85 6.89 4.57
CA ASN A 226 -14.99 5.45 4.36
C ASN A 226 -13.64 4.80 3.99
N THR A 227 -12.71 4.79 4.94
CA THR A 227 -11.33 4.35 4.72
C THR A 227 -11.24 2.85 4.42
N GLY A 228 -10.28 2.41 3.58
CA GLY A 228 -9.99 1.00 3.34
C GLY A 228 -9.21 0.35 4.50
N VAL A 229 -8.65 1.15 5.42
CA VAL A 229 -7.95 0.64 6.61
C VAL A 229 -8.87 0.73 7.82
N ARG A 230 -8.97 -0.36 8.55
CA ARG A 230 -9.77 -0.47 9.76
C ARG A 230 -8.85 -0.77 10.95
N TYR A 231 -9.22 -0.28 12.12
CA TYR A 231 -8.45 -0.45 13.36
C TYR A 231 -9.30 -1.10 14.43
N ARG A 232 -8.72 -2.07 15.12
CA ARG A 232 -9.31 -2.77 16.24
C ARG A 232 -8.47 -2.54 17.48
N GLY A 233 -9.10 -2.35 18.63
CA GLY A 233 -8.39 -2.19 19.90
C GLY A 233 -7.83 -0.78 20.14
N VAL A 234 -8.29 0.21 19.36
CA VAL A 234 -7.98 1.64 19.53
C VAL A 234 -9.17 2.40 20.10
#